data_de70b62df80feff3222fecb04bac8c4e
#
_entry.id   de70b62df80feff3222fecb04bac8c4e
#
_cell.length_a   1.000
_cell.length_b   1.000
_cell.length_c   1.000
_cell.angle_alpha   90.00
_cell.angle_beta   90.00
_cell.angle_gamma   90.00
#
_symmetry.space_group_name_H-M   'P 1'
#
loop_
_entity.id
_entity.type
_entity.pdbx_description
1 polymer ?
#
loop_
_entity_poly.entity_id
_entity_poly.type
_entity_poly.pdbx_seq_one_letter_code
_entity_poly.pdbx_strand_id
1 'polypeptide(L)'
;MAQKYTTRKEDYSKWYNEIVQRADLAEDSGVRGCMVIKPYGYAIWEKMRDILDAKFKETGHSNAYFPIFIPKSLFEAEEKNAEGFAKECAVVTHHRLIDDPDNKGKLIVDPKAKLTEELIVRPTSEAIIWSTYKKWIQSYRDLPILINQWANVVRW
;
A
#
# COMPACT_ATOMS: atom_id res chain seq x y z
N MET A 1 -2.75 -0.60 40.69
CA MET A 1 -2.62 -2.08 40.48
C MET A 1 -1.88 -2.28 39.16
N ALA A 2 -0.82 -3.08 39.16
CA ALA A 2 -0.12 -3.42 37.91
C ALA A 2 -1.07 -4.25 37.02
N GLN A 3 -1.31 -3.79 35.81
CA GLN A 3 -2.18 -4.46 34.86
C GLN A 3 -1.50 -5.78 34.41
N LYS A 4 -2.18 -6.91 34.64
CA LYS A 4 -1.65 -8.22 34.26
C LYS A 4 -1.51 -8.30 32.73
N TYR A 5 -0.36 -8.72 32.26
CA TYR A 5 -0.08 -8.91 30.83
C TYR A 5 -0.48 -10.31 30.40
N THR A 6 -1.01 -10.44 29.20
CA THR A 6 -1.06 -11.73 28.53
C THR A 6 0.36 -12.18 28.25
N THR A 7 0.71 -13.39 28.65
CA THR A 7 2.05 -13.89 28.35
C THR A 7 2.11 -14.51 26.96
N ARG A 8 3.30 -14.50 26.35
CA ARG A 8 3.56 -15.11 25.06
C ARG A 8 3.14 -16.58 24.98
N LYS A 9 3.18 -17.30 26.11
CA LYS A 9 2.79 -18.71 26.19
C LYS A 9 1.28 -18.91 26.28
N GLU A 10 0.56 -17.97 26.89
CA GLU A 10 -0.89 -18.05 27.04
C GLU A 10 -1.61 -17.77 25.70
N ASP A 11 -1.24 -16.69 25.04
CA ASP A 11 -1.82 -16.27 23.75
C ASP A 11 -0.81 -15.37 23.02
N TYR A 12 -0.18 -15.92 21.99
CA TYR A 12 0.85 -15.20 21.23
C TYR A 12 0.30 -13.97 20.51
N SER A 13 -0.85 -14.10 19.85
CA SER A 13 -1.43 -13.02 19.06
C SER A 13 -1.87 -11.85 19.93
N LYS A 14 -2.54 -12.16 21.04
CA LYS A 14 -2.96 -11.16 22.02
C LYS A 14 -1.76 -10.48 22.69
N TRP A 15 -0.77 -11.26 23.12
CA TRP A 15 0.48 -10.74 23.66
C TRP A 15 1.17 -9.76 22.68
N TYR A 16 1.28 -10.15 21.40
CA TYR A 16 1.90 -9.32 20.38
C TYR A 16 1.18 -7.97 20.22
N ASN A 17 -0.13 -8.00 20.05
CA ASN A 17 -0.94 -6.79 19.92
C ASN A 17 -0.86 -5.88 21.17
N GLU A 18 -0.94 -6.47 22.37
CA GLU A 18 -0.77 -5.72 23.61
C GLU A 18 0.60 -5.04 23.72
N ILE A 19 1.66 -5.69 23.30
CA ILE A 19 3.01 -5.12 23.32
C ILE A 19 3.13 -3.97 22.30
N VAL A 20 2.66 -4.15 21.07
CA VAL A 20 2.70 -3.12 20.04
C VAL A 20 2.02 -1.84 20.51
N GLN A 21 0.82 -1.96 21.09
CA GLN A 21 0.07 -0.81 21.60
C GLN A 21 0.76 -0.16 22.81
N ARG A 22 1.23 -0.95 23.78
CA ARG A 22 1.83 -0.44 25.01
C ARG A 22 3.21 0.14 24.84
N ALA A 23 3.96 -0.38 23.89
CA ALA A 23 5.24 0.18 23.49
C ALA A 23 5.10 1.44 22.61
N ASP A 24 3.87 1.89 22.39
CA ASP A 24 3.54 3.07 21.60
C ASP A 24 4.08 3.00 20.15
N LEU A 25 4.02 1.79 19.55
CA LEU A 25 4.55 1.53 18.22
C LEU A 25 3.52 1.75 17.14
N ALA A 26 2.27 1.31 17.36
CA ALA A 26 1.17 1.46 16.43
C ALA A 26 -0.17 1.45 17.17
N GLU A 27 -1.19 1.98 16.52
CA GLU A 27 -2.57 1.99 17.01
C GLU A 27 -3.56 1.83 15.84
N ASP A 28 -4.79 1.45 16.16
CA ASP A 28 -5.86 1.34 15.18
C ASP A 28 -6.21 2.72 14.60
N SER A 29 -6.46 2.77 13.29
CA SER A 29 -7.05 3.93 12.63
C SER A 29 -8.58 3.79 12.56
N GLY A 30 -9.26 4.79 11.99
CA GLY A 30 -10.70 4.70 11.67
C GLY A 30 -11.01 3.72 10.52
N VAL A 31 -10.02 3.12 9.89
CA VAL A 31 -10.17 2.21 8.76
C VAL A 31 -9.66 0.82 9.15
N ARG A 32 -10.54 -0.18 9.05
CA ARG A 32 -10.20 -1.57 9.38
C ARG A 32 -8.98 -2.05 8.59
N GLY A 33 -8.02 -2.63 9.31
CA GLY A 33 -6.79 -3.15 8.72
C GLY A 33 -5.74 -2.10 8.34
N CYS A 34 -6.05 -0.81 8.51
CA CYS A 34 -5.10 0.27 8.33
C CYS A 34 -4.67 0.81 9.69
N MET A 35 -3.40 0.62 10.02
CA MET A 35 -2.83 1.04 11.30
C MET A 35 -2.18 2.43 11.19
N VAL A 36 -2.25 3.20 12.29
CA VAL A 36 -1.37 4.37 12.49
C VAL A 36 -0.06 3.85 13.06
N ILE A 37 1.03 4.01 12.33
CA ILE A 37 2.37 3.68 12.84
C ILE A 37 2.90 4.93 13.57
N LYS A 38 3.11 4.79 14.87
CA LYS A 38 3.53 5.89 15.74
C LYS A 38 5.03 6.15 15.63
N PRO A 39 5.54 7.29 16.13
CA PRO A 39 6.93 7.68 15.93
C PRO A 39 7.97 6.62 16.32
N TYR A 40 7.80 5.91 17.43
CA TYR A 40 8.73 4.84 17.82
C TYR A 40 8.70 3.65 16.86
N GLY A 41 7.50 3.23 16.43
CA GLY A 41 7.36 2.18 15.42
C GLY A 41 7.93 2.60 14.07
N TYR A 42 7.68 3.84 13.67
CA TYR A 42 8.17 4.38 12.41
C TYR A 42 9.70 4.51 12.40
N ALA A 43 10.30 4.92 13.52
CA ALA A 43 11.76 5.01 13.66
C ALA A 43 12.45 3.63 13.50
N ILE A 44 11.80 2.54 13.92
CA ILE A 44 12.31 1.17 13.67
C ILE A 44 12.31 0.88 12.16
N TRP A 45 11.18 1.20 11.50
CA TRP A 45 11.06 1.02 10.05
C TRP A 45 12.08 1.86 9.28
N GLU A 46 12.27 3.13 9.64
CA GLU A 46 13.26 4.01 9.02
C GLU A 46 14.67 3.42 9.08
N LYS A 47 15.08 2.92 10.24
CA LYS A 47 16.40 2.31 10.39
C LYS A 47 16.56 1.05 9.53
N MET A 48 15.55 0.19 9.47
CA MET A 48 15.60 -0.98 8.59
C MET A 48 15.67 -0.57 7.13
N ARG A 49 14.83 0.40 6.73
CA ARG A 49 14.83 0.95 5.37
C ARG A 49 16.18 1.52 4.99
N ASP A 50 16.75 2.37 5.82
CA ASP A 50 18.00 3.09 5.52
C ASP A 50 19.19 2.13 5.37
N ILE A 51 19.27 1.12 6.23
CA ILE A 51 20.30 0.07 6.13
C ILE A 51 20.12 -0.74 4.85
N LEU A 52 18.90 -1.12 4.53
CA LEU A 52 18.63 -1.93 3.35
C LEU A 52 18.76 -1.13 2.05
N ASP A 53 18.34 0.13 2.05
CA ASP A 53 18.48 1.07 0.93
C ASP A 53 19.96 1.31 0.59
N ALA A 54 20.80 1.49 1.60
CA ALA A 54 22.25 1.60 1.39
C ALA A 54 22.81 0.35 0.69
N LYS A 55 22.43 -0.84 1.15
CA LYS A 55 22.86 -2.11 0.53
C LYS A 55 22.38 -2.26 -0.94
N PHE A 56 21.18 -1.84 -1.26
CA PHE A 56 20.70 -1.83 -2.64
C PHE A 56 21.52 -0.86 -3.50
N LYS A 57 21.83 0.32 -3.00
CA LYS A 57 22.66 1.29 -3.71
C LYS A 57 24.10 0.80 -3.93
N GLU A 58 24.69 0.09 -2.99
CA GLU A 58 26.00 -0.58 -3.14
C GLU A 58 26.02 -1.58 -4.29
N THR A 59 24.89 -2.20 -4.61
CA THR A 59 24.73 -3.13 -5.72
C THR A 59 24.27 -2.46 -7.03
N GLY A 60 24.27 -1.11 -7.08
CA GLY A 60 23.92 -0.35 -8.28
C GLY A 60 22.43 -0.09 -8.49
N HIS A 61 21.58 -0.41 -7.52
CA HIS A 61 20.15 -0.12 -7.63
C HIS A 61 19.85 1.37 -7.44
N SER A 62 18.86 1.85 -8.15
CA SER A 62 18.29 3.19 -8.00
C SER A 62 16.85 3.10 -7.49
N ASN A 63 16.45 4.09 -6.68
CA ASN A 63 15.08 4.17 -6.23
C ASN A 63 14.20 4.83 -7.28
N ALA A 64 13.01 4.27 -7.50
CA ALA A 64 11.95 4.87 -8.29
C ALA A 64 10.63 4.81 -7.51
N TYR A 65 9.63 5.56 -7.95
CA TYR A 65 8.29 5.53 -7.39
C TYR A 65 7.26 5.38 -8.50
N PHE A 66 6.38 4.41 -8.36
CA PHE A 66 5.29 4.17 -9.30
C PHE A 66 3.95 4.57 -8.68
N PRO A 67 2.98 5.03 -9.48
CA PRO A 67 1.69 5.49 -8.99
C PRO A 67 0.95 4.47 -8.13
N ILE A 68 0.24 4.96 -7.11
CA ILE A 68 -0.62 4.14 -6.26
C ILE A 68 -1.86 3.63 -7.00
N PHE A 69 -2.34 4.40 -7.97
CA PHE A 69 -3.50 4.05 -8.78
C PHE A 69 -3.09 3.33 -10.06
N ILE A 70 -3.76 2.22 -10.32
CA ILE A 70 -3.59 1.41 -11.53
C ILE A 70 -4.90 1.46 -12.32
N PRO A 71 -4.90 1.81 -13.61
CA PRO A 71 -6.08 1.68 -14.46
C PRO A 71 -6.60 0.25 -14.45
N LYS A 72 -7.92 0.08 -14.34
CA LYS A 72 -8.53 -1.25 -14.26
C LYS A 72 -8.19 -2.13 -15.47
N SER A 73 -8.15 -1.56 -16.66
CA SER A 73 -7.76 -2.27 -17.89
C SER A 73 -6.36 -2.86 -17.81
N LEU A 74 -5.41 -2.11 -17.21
CA LEU A 74 -4.05 -2.59 -17.02
C LEU A 74 -3.99 -3.72 -15.98
N PHE A 75 -4.78 -3.61 -14.92
CA PHE A 75 -4.90 -4.62 -13.88
C PHE A 75 -5.49 -5.93 -14.41
N GLU A 76 -6.54 -5.85 -15.24
CA GLU A 76 -7.16 -6.99 -15.90
C GLU A 76 -6.25 -7.68 -16.92
N ALA A 77 -5.36 -6.91 -17.58
CA ALA A 77 -4.39 -7.48 -18.49
C ALA A 77 -3.34 -8.35 -17.78
N GLU A 78 -2.95 -7.97 -16.56
CA GLU A 78 -2.00 -8.75 -15.75
C GLU A 78 -2.68 -9.96 -15.07
N GLU A 79 -3.97 -9.85 -14.68
CA GLU A 79 -4.71 -10.99 -14.12
C GLU A 79 -4.68 -12.22 -15.03
N LYS A 80 -4.74 -12.02 -16.35
CA LYS A 80 -4.69 -13.09 -17.34
C LYS A 80 -3.36 -13.85 -17.37
N ASN A 81 -2.31 -13.24 -16.84
CA ASN A 81 -0.95 -13.76 -16.88
C ASN A 81 -0.49 -14.33 -15.52
N ALA A 82 -1.26 -14.13 -14.45
CA ALA A 82 -0.85 -14.51 -13.08
C ALA A 82 -1.92 -15.40 -12.42
N GLU A 83 -1.57 -16.66 -12.14
CA GLU A 83 -2.40 -17.51 -11.28
C GLU A 83 -2.40 -16.96 -9.83
N GLY A 84 -3.59 -16.93 -9.19
CA GLY A 84 -3.72 -16.48 -7.80
C GLY A 84 -3.67 -14.97 -7.59
N PHE A 85 -3.97 -14.20 -8.62
CA PHE A 85 -4.01 -12.75 -8.55
C PHE A 85 -5.04 -12.25 -7.53
N ALA A 86 -4.62 -11.38 -6.61
CA ALA A 86 -5.48 -10.87 -5.55
C ALA A 86 -6.54 -9.90 -6.12
N LYS A 87 -7.82 -10.31 -6.09
CA LYS A 87 -8.96 -9.48 -6.50
C LYS A 87 -9.48 -8.57 -5.38
N GLU A 88 -9.02 -8.79 -4.16
CA GLU A 88 -9.39 -8.01 -2.98
C GLU A 88 -8.59 -6.70 -2.96
N CYS A 89 -9.21 -5.64 -3.49
CA CYS A 89 -8.60 -4.33 -3.62
C CYS A 89 -9.64 -3.21 -3.46
N ALA A 90 -9.18 -2.02 -3.10
CA ALA A 90 -10.01 -0.82 -3.12
C ALA A 90 -10.12 -0.28 -4.56
N VAL A 91 -11.34 0.03 -4.96
CA VAL A 91 -11.66 0.54 -6.30
C VAL A 91 -12.14 1.98 -6.21
N VAL A 92 -11.53 2.88 -6.95
CA VAL A 92 -11.93 4.29 -7.05
C VAL A 92 -12.80 4.46 -8.29
N THR A 93 -14.04 4.84 -8.08
CA THR A 93 -15.07 4.97 -9.13
C THR A 93 -15.42 6.40 -9.47
N HIS A 94 -15.18 7.34 -8.54
CA HIS A 94 -15.54 8.76 -8.69
C HIS A 94 -14.41 9.64 -8.16
N HIS A 95 -14.40 10.90 -8.59
CA HIS A 95 -13.34 11.87 -8.23
C HIS A 95 -13.84 13.10 -7.46
N ARG A 96 -15.13 13.14 -7.07
CA ARG A 96 -15.70 14.29 -6.37
C ARG A 96 -16.79 13.88 -5.38
N LEU A 97 -16.86 14.64 -4.29
CA LEU A 97 -17.97 14.63 -3.33
C LEU A 97 -18.78 15.92 -3.47
N ILE A 98 -20.06 15.84 -3.15
CA ILE A 98 -20.97 16.99 -3.08
C ILE A 98 -21.75 16.93 -1.75
N ASP A 99 -22.34 18.06 -1.36
CA ASP A 99 -23.27 18.10 -0.22
C ASP A 99 -24.47 17.19 -0.51
N ASP A 100 -24.86 16.42 0.50
CA ASP A 100 -26.06 15.57 0.43
C ASP A 100 -27.30 16.46 0.42
N PRO A 101 -28.13 16.45 -0.64
CA PRO A 101 -29.33 17.27 -0.73
C PRO A 101 -30.37 16.93 0.33
N ASP A 102 -30.39 15.69 0.83
CA ASP A 102 -31.37 15.19 1.78
C ASP A 102 -30.89 15.27 3.23
N ASN A 103 -29.58 15.41 3.46
CA ASN A 103 -28.98 15.40 4.80
C ASN A 103 -27.95 16.51 4.97
N LYS A 104 -28.38 17.65 5.50
CA LYS A 104 -27.50 18.81 5.76
C LYS A 104 -26.26 18.44 6.57
N GLY A 105 -25.10 18.83 6.05
CA GLY A 105 -23.79 18.58 6.68
C GLY A 105 -23.19 17.19 6.41
N LYS A 106 -23.79 16.40 5.52
CA LYS A 106 -23.21 15.16 5.00
C LYS A 106 -22.73 15.34 3.57
N LEU A 107 -21.77 14.52 3.18
CA LEU A 107 -21.25 14.44 1.82
C LEU A 107 -21.66 13.12 1.19
N ILE A 108 -21.98 13.17 -0.09
CA ILE A 108 -22.22 12.01 -0.93
C ILE A 108 -21.31 12.04 -2.15
N VAL A 109 -21.10 10.88 -2.75
CA VAL A 109 -20.39 10.78 -4.03
C VAL A 109 -21.21 11.46 -5.12
N ASP A 110 -20.60 12.38 -5.87
CA ASP A 110 -21.25 13.02 -7.00
C ASP A 110 -21.48 12.05 -8.15
N PRO A 111 -22.75 11.72 -8.51
CA PRO A 111 -23.01 10.78 -9.60
C PRO A 111 -22.49 11.25 -10.98
N LYS A 112 -22.28 12.57 -11.14
CA LYS A 112 -21.77 13.17 -12.38
C LYS A 112 -20.24 13.13 -12.46
N ALA A 113 -19.56 12.76 -11.37
CA ALA A 113 -18.11 12.71 -11.28
C ALA A 113 -17.56 11.28 -11.39
N LYS A 114 -18.31 10.38 -12.01
CA LYS A 114 -17.85 9.01 -12.28
C LYS A 114 -16.61 9.05 -13.20
N LEU A 115 -15.59 8.27 -12.84
CA LEU A 115 -14.41 8.11 -13.69
C LEU A 115 -14.79 7.40 -15.00
N THR A 116 -14.18 7.81 -16.10
CA THR A 116 -14.32 7.12 -17.40
C THR A 116 -13.80 5.70 -17.31
N GLU A 117 -12.73 5.50 -16.55
CA GLU A 117 -12.15 4.21 -16.22
C GLU A 117 -11.93 4.13 -14.70
N GLU A 118 -12.34 3.04 -14.08
CA GLU A 118 -12.13 2.79 -12.66
C GLU A 118 -10.64 2.60 -12.37
N LEU A 119 -10.21 3.04 -11.20
CA LEU A 119 -8.83 2.91 -10.75
C LEU A 119 -8.76 1.93 -9.58
N ILE A 120 -7.75 1.09 -9.61
CA ILE A 120 -7.43 0.14 -8.54
C ILE A 120 -6.36 0.78 -7.64
N VAL A 121 -6.60 0.82 -6.33
CA VAL A 121 -5.54 1.12 -5.37
C VAL A 121 -4.64 -0.11 -5.30
N ARG A 122 -3.39 0.01 -5.69
CA ARG A 122 -2.49 -1.13 -5.90
C ARG A 122 -2.47 -2.14 -4.75
N PRO A 123 -2.95 -3.37 -4.94
CA PRO A 123 -2.71 -4.47 -4.02
C PRO A 123 -1.31 -5.07 -4.23
N THR A 124 -0.72 -4.78 -5.39
CA THR A 124 0.64 -5.12 -5.82
C THR A 124 1.07 -4.16 -6.92
N SER A 125 2.36 -4.02 -7.18
CA SER A 125 2.87 -2.99 -8.11
C SER A 125 3.32 -3.54 -9.48
N GLU A 126 3.29 -4.84 -9.71
CA GLU A 126 3.86 -5.47 -10.91
C GLU A 126 3.23 -4.91 -12.19
N ALA A 127 1.90 -4.78 -12.25
CA ALA A 127 1.21 -4.27 -13.43
C ALA A 127 1.73 -2.90 -13.88
N ILE A 128 1.82 -1.95 -12.94
CA ILE A 128 2.29 -0.59 -13.26
C ILE A 128 3.79 -0.55 -13.54
N ILE A 129 4.59 -1.38 -12.86
CA ILE A 129 6.04 -1.49 -13.08
C ILE A 129 6.32 -2.04 -14.49
N TRP A 130 5.73 -3.18 -14.84
CA TRP A 130 5.94 -3.80 -16.15
C TRP A 130 5.45 -2.95 -17.31
N SER A 131 4.32 -2.27 -17.16
CA SER A 131 3.84 -1.34 -18.18
C SER A 131 4.79 -0.16 -18.41
N THR A 132 5.50 0.25 -17.35
CA THR A 132 6.51 1.30 -17.43
C THR A 132 7.79 0.78 -18.06
N TYR A 133 8.25 -0.42 -17.68
CA TYR A 133 9.46 -1.03 -18.23
C TYR A 133 9.35 -1.29 -19.73
N LYS A 134 8.17 -1.64 -20.24
CA LYS A 134 7.93 -1.74 -21.69
C LYS A 134 8.27 -0.44 -22.45
N LYS A 135 8.18 0.72 -21.78
CA LYS A 135 8.54 2.00 -22.37
C LYS A 135 10.02 2.35 -22.18
N TRP A 136 10.62 1.91 -21.07
CA TRP A 136 12.01 2.21 -20.75
C TRP A 136 12.99 1.33 -21.51
N ILE A 137 12.64 0.04 -21.73
CA ILE A 137 13.48 -0.91 -22.44
C ILE A 137 13.25 -0.76 -23.95
N GLN A 138 14.19 -0.15 -24.63
CA GLN A 138 14.20 0.04 -26.09
C GLN A 138 15.17 -0.93 -26.77
N SER A 139 16.17 -1.41 -26.03
CA SER A 139 17.16 -2.37 -26.53
C SER A 139 17.73 -3.21 -25.39
N TYR A 140 18.48 -4.26 -25.74
CA TYR A 140 19.19 -5.09 -24.75
C TYR A 140 20.24 -4.30 -23.96
N ARG A 141 20.66 -3.14 -24.44
CA ARG A 141 21.63 -2.26 -23.77
C ARG A 141 21.04 -1.54 -22.55
N ASP A 142 19.71 -1.48 -22.46
CA ASP A 142 18.99 -0.90 -21.32
C ASP A 142 18.89 -1.88 -20.14
N LEU A 143 19.45 -3.09 -20.32
CA LEU A 143 19.45 -4.14 -19.31
C LEU A 143 20.85 -4.34 -18.71
N PRO A 144 20.95 -4.73 -17.42
CA PRO A 144 19.85 -4.95 -16.48
C PRO A 144 19.27 -3.66 -15.95
N ILE A 145 17.95 -3.63 -15.68
CA ILE A 145 17.30 -2.56 -14.92
C ILE A 145 17.35 -2.95 -13.43
N LEU A 146 18.06 -2.14 -12.64
CA LEU A 146 18.21 -2.35 -11.21
C LEU A 146 17.44 -1.23 -10.45
N ILE A 147 16.17 -1.49 -10.17
CA ILE A 147 15.25 -0.52 -9.53
C ILE A 147 14.71 -1.10 -8.25
N ASN A 148 14.65 -0.26 -7.22
CA ASN A 148 13.95 -0.50 -5.98
C ASN A 148 12.81 0.51 -5.79
N GLN A 149 11.74 0.10 -5.14
CA GLN A 149 10.66 1.00 -4.73
C GLN A 149 10.32 0.79 -3.25
N TRP A 150 10.38 1.87 -2.49
CA TRP A 150 9.79 1.93 -1.16
C TRP A 150 8.36 2.43 -1.27
N ALA A 151 7.40 1.54 -1.09
CA ALA A 151 6.00 1.85 -1.26
C ALA A 151 5.09 0.94 -0.44
N ASN A 152 3.90 1.42 -0.14
CA ASN A 152 2.85 0.61 0.43
C ASN A 152 2.00 -0.04 -0.65
N VAL A 153 1.33 -1.11 -0.30
CA VAL A 153 0.24 -1.73 -1.04
C VAL A 153 -0.99 -1.81 -0.14
N VAL A 154 -2.18 -1.87 -0.73
CA VAL A 154 -3.45 -1.93 0.02
C VAL A 154 -4.21 -3.16 -0.44
N ARG A 155 -4.44 -4.10 0.47
CA ARG A 155 -5.29 -5.27 0.26
C ARG A 155 -6.48 -5.17 1.20
N TRP A 156 -7.66 -5.36 0.66
CA TRP A 156 -8.91 -5.21 1.42
C TRP A 156 -9.32 -6.52 2.10
#